data_780c6f6d44fa043f0b901a815d40ac2b
#
_entry.id   780c6f6d44fa043f0b901a815d40ac2b
#
_cell.length_a   1.000
_cell.length_b   1.000
_cell.length_c   1.000
_cell.angle_alpha   90.00
_cell.angle_beta   90.00
_cell.angle_gamma   90.00
#
_symmetry.space_group_name_H-M   'P 1'
#
loop_
_entity.id
_entity.type
_entity.pdbx_description
1 polymer ?
#
loop_
_entity_poly.entity_id
_entity_poly.type
_entity_poly.pdbx_seq_one_letter_code
_entity_poly.pdbx_strand_id
1 'polypeptide(L)'
;MNRSYLKTFILLAPAAITSCINQTGQPNILIAIGDDISYPHMSAYGCTFVLTPGFDRVAGEGILFKNAYTPNAKSSPSRACLLTGRNSWQLEEACNHVPFFPPKFKTFMESLDSHGYNVGYTAKGWAPGVALDSTGKNRQMTGKLYNSRKALPPASGISVTDYAANFEDFLKSVEPGKPFCFWYGSHEPHRKYEYGSGVSKGGKNLSEIKKIFPFWPENDTVRNDLLDYAFEIEYFDSHLVKMLEMLESKGELENTIVIVTADNGMPFPRIKGQVYEYSNHMPLAIMWGKGIKNPGRVVEDFISFIDIAPTLLDVAGIAETESGMQEIEGRSFSDIFSSHRSGLISKDRNYVLVGKERHDVGRPDDQGYPVRGIVKDGFLYLRNFKADRWPAGNPETGYLNTDAGPTKTLILNMKRSNRSDNFWNLNFGKRTEEELYNIMLDPGCISNLAGQPEFIEVATTLGTLLEEELIRQNDPRIIGNGDIFDNYPYAEERTRDFYNRFIKGELPRKVAGWADSTDFEEK
;
A
#
# COMPACT_ATOMS: atom_id res chain seq x y z
N MET A 1 -80.46 53.52 -5.11
CA MET A 1 -79.71 52.94 -6.24
C MET A 1 -78.32 52.49 -5.71
N ASN A 2 -78.20 51.25 -5.23
CA ASN A 2 -76.94 50.75 -4.73
C ASN A 2 -76.25 49.90 -5.81
N ARG A 3 -75.04 50.35 -6.20
CA ARG A 3 -74.14 49.55 -7.05
C ARG A 3 -73.11 48.83 -6.17
N SER A 4 -73.27 47.52 -6.08
CA SER A 4 -72.33 46.58 -5.45
C SER A 4 -71.15 46.35 -6.41
N TYR A 5 -69.91 46.63 -5.95
CA TYR A 5 -68.68 46.27 -6.67
C TYR A 5 -68.20 44.93 -6.16
N LEU A 6 -68.23 43.93 -7.04
CA LEU A 6 -67.64 42.60 -6.84
C LEU A 6 -66.11 42.70 -7.05
N LYS A 7 -65.30 42.54 -6.00
CA LYS A 7 -63.84 42.45 -6.12
C LYS A 7 -63.45 41.01 -6.34
N THR A 8 -62.98 40.69 -7.56
CA THR A 8 -62.42 39.41 -7.91
C THR A 8 -60.96 39.37 -7.37
N PHE A 9 -60.73 38.49 -6.40
CA PHE A 9 -59.36 38.14 -5.93
C PHE A 9 -58.79 37.04 -6.83
N ILE A 10 -57.75 37.39 -7.60
CA ILE A 10 -56.92 36.41 -8.33
C ILE A 10 -55.89 35.91 -7.35
N LEU A 11 -56.03 34.63 -6.91
CA LEU A 11 -54.96 33.90 -6.20
C LEU A 11 -53.90 33.50 -7.21
N LEU A 12 -52.76 34.17 -7.17
CA LEU A 12 -51.53 33.67 -7.81
C LEU A 12 -50.91 32.59 -6.89
N ALA A 13 -51.02 31.31 -7.29
CA ALA A 13 -50.26 30.26 -6.68
C ALA A 13 -48.78 30.37 -7.09
N PRO A 14 -47.80 30.30 -6.19
CA PRO A 14 -46.43 30.27 -6.56
C PRO A 14 -46.13 28.90 -7.22
N ALA A 15 -45.74 28.94 -8.51
CA ALA A 15 -45.16 27.77 -9.16
C ALA A 15 -43.81 27.47 -8.49
N ALA A 16 -43.75 26.44 -7.69
CA ALA A 16 -42.52 25.86 -7.21
C ALA A 16 -41.74 25.33 -8.41
N ILE A 17 -40.76 26.11 -8.86
CA ILE A 17 -39.73 25.62 -9.78
C ILE A 17 -38.91 24.60 -8.99
N THR A 18 -39.27 23.33 -9.07
CA THR A 18 -38.43 22.23 -8.65
C THR A 18 -37.24 22.22 -9.61
N SER A 19 -36.17 22.87 -9.22
CA SER A 19 -34.87 22.69 -9.85
C SER A 19 -34.55 21.20 -9.76
N CYS A 20 -34.69 20.47 -10.86
CA CYS A 20 -34.03 19.18 -11.02
C CYS A 20 -32.53 19.46 -11.05
N ILE A 21 -31.93 19.51 -9.85
CA ILE A 21 -30.50 19.24 -9.72
C ILE A 21 -30.37 17.82 -10.24
N ASN A 22 -29.74 17.65 -11.39
CA ASN A 22 -29.22 16.37 -11.82
C ASN A 22 -28.26 15.94 -10.69
N GLN A 23 -28.75 15.15 -9.75
CA GLN A 23 -27.89 14.34 -8.91
C GLN A 23 -27.19 13.38 -9.87
N THR A 24 -25.99 13.72 -10.29
CA THR A 24 -25.03 12.72 -10.74
C THR A 24 -24.92 11.76 -9.57
N GLY A 25 -25.45 10.53 -9.72
CA GLY A 25 -25.49 9.57 -8.62
C GLY A 25 -24.07 9.34 -8.09
N GLN A 26 -23.94 9.06 -6.81
CA GLN A 26 -22.67 8.75 -6.16
C GLN A 26 -21.91 7.71 -6.99
N PRO A 27 -20.59 7.86 -7.21
CA PRO A 27 -19.82 6.92 -8.01
C PRO A 27 -19.69 5.57 -7.33
N ASN A 28 -19.63 4.51 -8.12
CA ASN A 28 -19.11 3.24 -7.66
C ASN A 28 -17.59 3.33 -7.46
N ILE A 29 -17.03 2.45 -6.63
CA ILE A 29 -15.60 2.44 -6.32
C ILE A 29 -15.08 1.01 -6.45
N LEU A 30 -14.03 0.82 -7.25
CA LEU A 30 -13.24 -0.41 -7.33
C LEU A 30 -11.80 -0.08 -6.95
N ILE A 31 -11.29 -0.72 -5.88
CA ILE A 31 -9.91 -0.57 -5.43
C ILE A 31 -9.21 -1.91 -5.67
N ALA A 32 -8.25 -1.94 -6.57
CA ALA A 32 -7.42 -3.11 -6.87
C ALA A 32 -6.03 -2.92 -6.28
N ILE A 33 -5.66 -3.82 -5.35
CA ILE A 33 -4.39 -3.75 -4.61
C ILE A 33 -3.62 -5.05 -4.79
N GLY A 34 -2.49 -4.97 -5.47
CA GLY A 34 -1.50 -6.05 -5.51
C GLY A 34 -0.77 -6.15 -4.17
N ASP A 35 -0.39 -7.35 -3.78
CA ASP A 35 0.31 -7.63 -2.53
C ASP A 35 1.82 -7.68 -2.79
N ASP A 36 2.56 -6.62 -2.43
CA ASP A 36 4.01 -6.50 -2.62
C ASP A 36 4.47 -6.12 -4.05
N ILE A 37 4.06 -4.98 -4.60
CA ILE A 37 4.56 -4.48 -5.90
C ILE A 37 5.26 -3.13 -5.73
N SER A 38 6.54 -3.07 -6.10
CA SER A 38 7.29 -1.79 -6.12
C SER A 38 7.01 -0.97 -7.38
N TYR A 39 7.00 0.33 -7.27
CA TYR A 39 7.31 1.21 -8.39
C TYR A 39 8.72 0.90 -8.93
N PRO A 40 8.97 0.80 -10.24
CA PRO A 40 8.09 1.06 -11.39
C PRO A 40 7.58 -0.22 -12.11
N HIS A 41 7.26 -1.31 -11.40
CA HIS A 41 7.00 -2.61 -12.02
C HIS A 41 5.58 -2.76 -12.60
N MET A 42 5.15 -1.73 -13.37
CA MET A 42 4.00 -1.76 -14.29
C MET A 42 4.43 -1.26 -15.67
N SER A 43 3.85 -1.79 -16.75
CA SER A 43 4.26 -1.42 -18.11
C SER A 43 4.05 0.07 -18.42
N ALA A 44 3.03 0.73 -17.85
CA ALA A 44 2.82 2.18 -18.01
C ALA A 44 3.97 3.05 -17.45
N TYR A 45 4.79 2.53 -16.52
CA TYR A 45 6.01 3.21 -16.04
C TYR A 45 7.26 2.86 -16.86
N GLY A 46 7.13 2.08 -17.93
CA GLY A 46 8.21 1.68 -18.81
C GLY A 46 8.92 0.38 -18.40
N CYS A 47 8.34 -0.41 -17.48
CA CYS A 47 8.85 -1.74 -17.17
C CYS A 47 8.70 -2.65 -18.40
N THR A 48 9.79 -3.29 -18.85
CA THR A 48 9.81 -4.06 -20.10
C THR A 48 9.61 -5.57 -19.89
N PHE A 49 9.68 -6.04 -18.65
CA PHE A 49 9.57 -7.47 -18.31
C PHE A 49 8.27 -7.83 -17.61
N VAL A 50 7.38 -6.85 -17.36
CA VAL A 50 6.04 -7.03 -16.82
C VAL A 50 5.03 -6.46 -17.79
N LEU A 51 3.95 -7.19 -18.08
CA LEU A 51 2.86 -6.77 -18.97
C LEU A 51 1.58 -6.58 -18.15
N THR A 52 1.11 -5.33 -18.05
CA THR A 52 -0.04 -4.97 -17.21
C THR A 52 -1.11 -4.18 -18.00
N PRO A 53 -1.78 -4.81 -18.99
CA PRO A 53 -2.75 -4.12 -19.84
C PRO A 53 -3.94 -3.54 -19.08
N GLY A 54 -4.33 -4.12 -17.92
CA GLY A 54 -5.37 -3.59 -17.06
C GLY A 54 -4.94 -2.29 -16.39
N PHE A 55 -3.75 -2.27 -15.77
CA PHE A 55 -3.17 -1.06 -15.19
C PHE A 55 -2.96 0.02 -16.27
N ASP A 56 -2.43 -0.36 -17.43
CA ASP A 56 -2.17 0.55 -18.55
C ASP A 56 -3.46 1.20 -19.06
N ARG A 57 -4.56 0.43 -19.12
CA ARG A 57 -5.88 0.95 -19.47
C ARG A 57 -6.34 2.00 -18.45
N VAL A 58 -6.24 1.69 -17.14
CA VAL A 58 -6.62 2.63 -16.08
C VAL A 58 -5.77 3.90 -16.15
N ALA A 59 -4.47 3.80 -16.41
CA ALA A 59 -3.58 4.94 -16.59
C ALA A 59 -3.91 5.77 -17.84
N GLY A 60 -4.20 5.10 -18.96
CA GLY A 60 -4.48 5.73 -20.26
C GLY A 60 -5.85 6.39 -20.35
N GLU A 61 -6.87 5.80 -19.73
CA GLU A 61 -8.23 6.34 -19.63
C GLU A 61 -8.45 7.19 -18.35
N GLY A 62 -7.40 7.41 -17.55
CA GLY A 62 -7.42 8.13 -16.29
C GLY A 62 -6.18 8.97 -16.04
N ILE A 63 -5.58 8.80 -14.88
CA ILE A 63 -4.38 9.52 -14.43
C ILE A 63 -3.33 8.52 -13.95
N LEU A 64 -2.10 8.67 -14.44
CA LEU A 64 -0.92 8.00 -13.92
C LEU A 64 -0.22 8.91 -12.91
N PHE A 65 -0.06 8.46 -11.67
CA PHE A 65 0.66 9.20 -10.64
C PHE A 65 2.11 8.73 -10.55
N LYS A 66 3.06 9.68 -10.56
CA LYS A 66 4.49 9.37 -10.49
C LYS A 66 5.02 9.26 -9.06
N ASN A 67 4.39 9.92 -8.09
CA ASN A 67 4.92 10.06 -6.74
C ASN A 67 3.87 9.64 -5.71
N ALA A 68 3.46 8.36 -5.74
CA ALA A 68 2.55 7.78 -4.75
C ALA A 68 3.33 6.95 -3.73
N TYR A 69 3.10 7.16 -2.44
CA TYR A 69 3.86 6.52 -1.38
C TYR A 69 2.97 5.93 -0.29
N THR A 70 3.32 4.73 0.18
CA THR A 70 2.77 4.22 1.43
C THR A 70 3.59 4.74 2.62
N PRO A 71 2.97 5.19 3.71
CA PRO A 71 3.71 5.62 4.91
C PRO A 71 4.52 4.51 5.58
N ASN A 72 4.13 3.24 5.39
CA ASN A 72 4.75 2.11 6.07
C ASN A 72 4.77 0.87 5.16
N ALA A 73 5.95 0.42 4.77
CA ALA A 73 6.16 -0.59 3.74
C ALA A 73 5.99 -2.04 4.26
N LYS A 74 4.83 -2.34 4.85
CA LYS A 74 4.39 -3.68 5.26
C LYS A 74 2.87 -3.78 5.22
N SER A 75 2.32 -4.92 4.85
CA SER A 75 0.91 -5.08 4.49
C SER A 75 -0.11 -4.51 5.49
N SER A 76 -0.12 -4.95 6.77
CA SER A 76 -1.17 -4.48 7.69
C SER A 76 -1.06 -3.00 8.05
N PRO A 77 0.13 -2.42 8.36
CA PRO A 77 0.22 -0.98 8.63
C PRO A 77 -0.03 -0.12 7.39
N SER A 78 0.41 -0.52 6.20
CA SER A 78 0.10 0.20 4.96
C SER A 78 -1.40 0.24 4.69
N ARG A 79 -2.05 -0.93 4.74
CA ARG A 79 -3.51 -1.03 4.56
C ARG A 79 -4.28 -0.29 5.64
N ALA A 80 -3.76 -0.24 6.88
CA ALA A 80 -4.33 0.57 7.95
C ALA A 80 -4.27 2.07 7.63
N CYS A 81 -3.12 2.57 7.15
CA CYS A 81 -2.96 3.97 6.74
C CYS A 81 -3.95 4.34 5.63
N LEU A 82 -4.04 3.52 4.58
CA LEU A 82 -4.96 3.73 3.45
C LEU A 82 -6.43 3.74 3.90
N LEU A 83 -6.83 2.81 4.76
CA LEU A 83 -8.20 2.67 5.22
C LEU A 83 -8.65 3.75 6.20
N THR A 84 -7.73 4.31 6.99
CA THR A 84 -8.06 5.27 8.05
C THR A 84 -7.71 6.71 7.72
N GLY A 85 -6.93 6.96 6.68
CA GLY A 85 -6.43 8.29 6.35
C GLY A 85 -5.43 8.84 7.37
N ARG A 86 -4.70 7.97 8.10
CA ARG A 86 -3.76 8.36 9.16
C ARG A 86 -2.40 7.72 8.95
N ASN A 87 -1.35 8.42 9.33
CA ASN A 87 -0.01 7.84 9.34
C ASN A 87 0.10 6.70 10.37
N SER A 88 0.94 5.72 10.10
CA SER A 88 1.03 4.51 10.94
C SER A 88 1.33 4.82 12.41
N TRP A 89 2.20 5.79 12.71
CA TRP A 89 2.52 6.19 14.10
C TRP A 89 1.36 6.85 14.86
N GLN A 90 0.27 7.19 14.18
CA GLN A 90 -0.97 7.70 14.77
C GLN A 90 -2.02 6.59 15.01
N LEU A 91 -1.68 5.33 14.74
CA LEU A 91 -2.61 4.19 14.77
C LEU A 91 -2.33 3.19 15.89
N GLU A 92 -1.53 3.57 16.88
CA GLU A 92 -1.19 2.73 18.05
C GLU A 92 -0.64 1.35 17.61
N GLU A 93 -1.23 0.21 18.07
CA GLU A 93 -0.80 -1.14 17.69
C GLU A 93 -0.76 -1.35 16.18
N ALA A 94 -1.66 -0.71 15.43
CA ALA A 94 -1.75 -0.86 13.97
C ALA A 94 -0.57 -0.21 13.20
N CYS A 95 0.35 0.48 13.90
CA CYS A 95 1.66 0.85 13.37
C CYS A 95 2.56 -0.35 13.10
N ASN A 96 2.38 -1.42 13.86
CA ASN A 96 3.12 -2.67 13.76
C ASN A 96 2.49 -3.62 12.73
N HIS A 97 3.27 -4.61 12.29
CA HIS A 97 2.75 -5.71 11.49
C HIS A 97 2.16 -6.80 12.40
N VAL A 98 1.11 -7.49 11.92
CA VAL A 98 0.34 -8.48 12.70
C VAL A 98 -0.12 -7.94 14.08
N PRO A 99 -0.81 -6.79 14.12
CA PRO A 99 -1.27 -6.18 15.36
C PRO A 99 -2.65 -6.68 15.77
N PHE A 100 -3.06 -6.33 16.99
CA PHE A 100 -4.48 -6.15 17.30
C PHE A 100 -4.89 -4.76 16.81
N PHE A 101 -5.83 -4.67 15.87
CA PHE A 101 -6.25 -3.37 15.33
C PHE A 101 -7.15 -2.64 16.33
N PRO A 102 -6.82 -1.40 16.76
CA PRO A 102 -7.63 -0.68 17.73
C PRO A 102 -9.03 -0.39 17.21
N PRO A 103 -10.10 -0.78 17.93
CA PRO A 103 -11.48 -0.68 17.43
C PRO A 103 -11.96 0.76 17.22
N LYS A 104 -11.34 1.73 17.84
CA LYS A 104 -11.68 3.16 17.71
C LYS A 104 -11.42 3.75 16.32
N PHE A 105 -10.49 3.17 15.55
CA PHE A 105 -10.17 3.67 14.21
C PHE A 105 -11.14 3.05 13.19
N LYS A 106 -12.20 3.78 12.86
CA LYS A 106 -13.14 3.42 11.79
C LYS A 106 -12.48 3.59 10.43
N THR A 107 -12.76 2.70 9.49
CA THR A 107 -12.26 2.77 8.12
C THR A 107 -13.20 3.56 7.21
N PHE A 108 -12.69 4.11 6.09
CA PHE A 108 -13.56 4.79 5.12
C PHE A 108 -14.58 3.81 4.49
N MET A 109 -14.25 2.53 4.34
CA MET A 109 -15.18 1.53 3.82
C MET A 109 -16.35 1.26 4.78
N GLU A 110 -16.09 1.22 6.09
CA GLU A 110 -17.16 1.17 7.09
C GLU A 110 -17.99 2.48 7.11
N SER A 111 -17.35 3.61 6.81
CA SER A 111 -18.07 4.87 6.62
C SER A 111 -18.98 4.82 5.40
N LEU A 112 -18.49 4.37 4.25
CA LEU A 112 -19.29 4.19 3.04
C LEU A 112 -20.48 3.25 3.26
N ASP A 113 -20.27 2.10 3.93
CA ASP A 113 -21.34 1.16 4.28
C ASP A 113 -22.44 1.84 5.11
N SER A 114 -22.06 2.60 6.14
CA SER A 114 -23.01 3.35 6.97
C SER A 114 -23.73 4.48 6.21
N HIS A 115 -23.24 4.89 5.04
CA HIS A 115 -23.85 5.89 4.16
C HIS A 115 -24.51 5.30 2.90
N GLY A 116 -24.82 4.01 2.91
CA GLY A 116 -25.67 3.37 1.92
C GLY A 116 -24.96 2.72 0.74
N TYR A 117 -23.62 2.67 0.74
CA TYR A 117 -22.87 1.87 -0.24
C TYR A 117 -23.02 0.38 0.06
N ASN A 118 -23.04 -0.45 -0.99
CA ASN A 118 -22.80 -1.88 -0.85
C ASN A 118 -21.28 -2.10 -0.78
N VAL A 119 -20.78 -2.67 0.31
CA VAL A 119 -19.35 -2.81 0.55
C VAL A 119 -18.94 -4.27 0.59
N GLY A 120 -17.90 -4.64 -0.14
CA GLY A 120 -17.38 -6.01 -0.18
C GLY A 120 -15.93 -6.11 -0.61
N TYR A 121 -15.35 -7.30 -0.41
CA TYR A 121 -13.97 -7.56 -0.83
C TYR A 121 -13.76 -9.02 -1.26
N THR A 122 -12.69 -9.24 -2.00
CA THR A 122 -12.17 -10.58 -2.29
C THR A 122 -10.73 -10.73 -1.83
N ALA A 123 -10.38 -11.91 -1.37
CA ALA A 123 -9.09 -12.37 -0.89
C ALA A 123 -8.55 -11.59 0.31
N LYS A 124 -7.62 -10.64 0.13
CA LYS A 124 -6.93 -9.94 1.22
C LYS A 124 -7.52 -8.54 1.43
N GLY A 125 -8.35 -8.38 2.47
CA GLY A 125 -8.80 -7.08 2.97
C GLY A 125 -7.69 -6.39 3.78
N TRP A 126 -8.03 -5.88 4.99
CA TRP A 126 -7.01 -5.54 5.98
C TRP A 126 -6.47 -6.83 6.60
N ALA A 127 -5.18 -7.09 6.44
CA ALA A 127 -4.47 -8.25 6.98
C ALA A 127 -2.93 -8.07 6.81
N PRO A 128 -2.09 -8.87 7.52
CA PRO A 128 -2.42 -9.79 8.60
C PRO A 128 -2.61 -9.07 9.94
N GLY A 129 -3.34 -9.71 10.86
CA GLY A 129 -3.60 -9.21 12.21
C GLY A 129 -4.98 -9.62 12.71
N VAL A 130 -5.37 -9.09 13.85
CA VAL A 130 -6.65 -9.34 14.48
C VAL A 130 -7.42 -8.04 14.63
N ALA A 131 -8.60 -7.94 14.04
CA ALA A 131 -9.51 -6.81 14.20
C ALA A 131 -10.84 -7.30 14.78
N LEU A 132 -11.18 -6.85 15.98
CA LEU A 132 -12.43 -7.20 16.65
C LEU A 132 -13.29 -5.96 16.81
N ASP A 133 -14.61 -6.15 16.77
CA ASP A 133 -15.59 -5.13 17.16
C ASP A 133 -15.73 -5.04 18.69
N SER A 134 -16.56 -4.12 19.18
CA SER A 134 -16.81 -3.93 20.61
C SER A 134 -17.46 -5.15 21.29
N THR A 135 -17.94 -6.13 20.51
CA THR A 135 -18.53 -7.38 21.02
C THR A 135 -17.56 -8.55 21.00
N GLY A 136 -16.33 -8.34 20.52
CA GLY A 136 -15.29 -9.37 20.38
C GLY A 136 -15.43 -10.24 19.11
N LYS A 137 -16.26 -9.85 18.15
CA LYS A 137 -16.40 -10.54 16.87
C LYS A 137 -15.46 -9.93 15.81
N ASN A 138 -15.12 -10.73 14.81
CA ASN A 138 -14.32 -10.25 13.67
C ASN A 138 -15.00 -9.07 12.98
N ARG A 139 -14.27 -7.96 12.89
CA ARG A 139 -14.72 -6.71 12.29
C ARG A 139 -14.65 -6.77 10.78
N GLN A 140 -15.66 -6.22 10.11
CA GLN A 140 -15.77 -6.17 8.66
C GLN A 140 -15.15 -4.87 8.10
N MET A 141 -13.86 -4.66 8.32
CA MET A 141 -13.15 -3.42 7.98
C MET A 141 -13.19 -3.06 6.49
N THR A 142 -13.32 -4.05 5.62
CA THR A 142 -13.41 -3.91 4.14
C THR A 142 -14.72 -4.49 3.60
N GLY A 143 -15.74 -4.65 4.44
CA GLY A 143 -17.04 -5.17 4.07
C GLY A 143 -17.12 -6.71 4.06
N LYS A 144 -18.10 -7.23 3.33
CA LYS A 144 -18.36 -8.68 3.24
C LYS A 144 -17.37 -9.38 2.32
N LEU A 145 -16.86 -10.52 2.76
CA LEU A 145 -15.94 -11.36 1.99
C LEU A 145 -16.67 -12.16 0.88
N TYR A 146 -16.15 -12.08 -0.35
CA TYR A 146 -16.54 -12.87 -1.51
C TYR A 146 -15.36 -13.74 -1.96
N ASN A 147 -15.36 -15.01 -1.59
CA ASN A 147 -14.21 -15.92 -1.80
C ASN A 147 -14.63 -17.35 -2.14
N SER A 148 -15.90 -17.58 -2.50
CA SER A 148 -16.46 -18.90 -2.79
C SER A 148 -16.02 -19.47 -4.14
N ARG A 149 -15.82 -18.60 -5.13
CA ARG A 149 -15.42 -19.00 -6.49
C ARG A 149 -13.93 -19.32 -6.54
N LYS A 150 -13.61 -20.48 -7.10
CA LYS A 150 -12.24 -20.98 -7.21
C LYS A 150 -11.89 -21.30 -8.66
N ALA A 151 -10.63 -21.14 -9.04
CA ALA A 151 -10.06 -21.52 -10.32
C ALA A 151 -8.78 -22.33 -10.12
N LEU A 152 -8.37 -23.06 -11.15
CA LEU A 152 -7.07 -23.70 -11.16
C LEU A 152 -5.99 -22.62 -11.37
N PRO A 153 -5.04 -22.45 -10.43
CA PRO A 153 -4.00 -21.45 -10.59
C PRO A 153 -2.98 -21.89 -11.66
N PRO A 154 -2.36 -20.94 -12.38
CA PRO A 154 -1.39 -21.26 -13.43
C PRO A 154 -0.07 -21.79 -12.88
N ALA A 155 0.27 -21.50 -11.62
CA ALA A 155 1.46 -21.99 -10.94
C ALA A 155 1.19 -22.30 -9.45
N SER A 156 2.03 -23.12 -8.83
CA SER A 156 2.01 -23.29 -7.38
C SER A 156 2.46 -21.99 -6.70
N GLY A 157 1.81 -21.64 -5.58
CA GLY A 157 2.01 -20.31 -4.94
C GLY A 157 0.90 -19.32 -5.27
N ILE A 158 0.41 -19.32 -6.48
CA ILE A 158 -0.73 -18.50 -6.88
C ILE A 158 -2.03 -19.01 -6.24
N SER A 159 -2.86 -18.08 -5.78
CA SER A 159 -4.12 -18.40 -5.10
C SER A 159 -5.11 -19.13 -6.02
N VAL A 160 -5.82 -20.07 -5.44
CA VAL A 160 -6.96 -20.75 -6.10
C VAL A 160 -8.21 -19.86 -6.16
N THR A 161 -8.20 -18.66 -5.62
CA THR A 161 -9.35 -17.76 -5.61
C THR A 161 -9.54 -17.12 -6.98
N ASP A 162 -10.71 -17.33 -7.60
CA ASP A 162 -11.08 -16.62 -8.82
C ASP A 162 -11.61 -15.22 -8.45
N TYR A 163 -10.71 -14.23 -8.41
CA TYR A 163 -11.03 -12.88 -7.98
C TYR A 163 -12.11 -12.22 -8.82
N ALA A 164 -12.03 -12.35 -10.14
CA ALA A 164 -13.00 -11.77 -11.06
C ALA A 164 -14.38 -12.41 -10.92
N ALA A 165 -14.46 -13.74 -10.79
CA ALA A 165 -15.74 -14.42 -10.57
C ALA A 165 -16.37 -14.08 -9.20
N ASN A 166 -15.54 -13.86 -8.17
CA ASN A 166 -16.04 -13.38 -6.86
C ASN A 166 -16.52 -11.93 -6.93
N PHE A 167 -15.90 -11.08 -7.74
CA PHE A 167 -16.41 -9.74 -8.04
C PHE A 167 -17.74 -9.78 -8.78
N GLU A 168 -17.91 -10.70 -9.73
CA GLU A 168 -19.19 -10.93 -10.41
C GLU A 168 -20.31 -11.30 -9.43
N ASP A 169 -20.01 -12.21 -8.48
CA ASP A 169 -20.97 -12.60 -7.43
C ASP A 169 -21.29 -11.41 -6.49
N PHE A 170 -20.32 -10.55 -6.20
CA PHE A 170 -20.57 -9.30 -5.47
C PHE A 170 -21.50 -8.39 -6.28
N LEU A 171 -21.22 -8.12 -7.55
CA LEU A 171 -22.07 -7.26 -8.41
C LEU A 171 -23.51 -7.76 -8.52
N LYS A 172 -23.74 -9.09 -8.50
CA LYS A 172 -25.08 -9.68 -8.46
C LYS A 172 -25.82 -9.44 -7.13
N SER A 173 -25.08 -9.18 -6.06
CA SER A 173 -25.65 -8.91 -4.72
C SER A 173 -25.90 -7.43 -4.43
N VAL A 174 -25.38 -6.54 -5.29
CA VAL A 174 -25.57 -5.09 -5.15
C VAL A 174 -27.05 -4.75 -5.36
N GLU A 175 -27.63 -4.01 -4.42
CA GLU A 175 -29.01 -3.55 -4.53
C GLU A 175 -29.17 -2.56 -5.70
N PRO A 176 -30.20 -2.73 -6.55
CA PRO A 176 -30.41 -1.82 -7.68
C PRO A 176 -30.48 -0.35 -7.27
N GLY A 177 -29.73 0.51 -7.93
CA GLY A 177 -29.69 1.95 -7.70
C GLY A 177 -28.85 2.41 -6.52
N LYS A 178 -28.20 1.50 -5.80
CA LYS A 178 -27.22 1.84 -4.77
C LYS A 178 -25.80 1.80 -5.32
N PRO A 179 -24.91 2.72 -4.90
CA PRO A 179 -23.52 2.66 -5.22
C PRO A 179 -22.82 1.50 -4.50
N PHE A 180 -21.66 1.11 -5.00
CA PHE A 180 -20.85 0.09 -4.36
C PHE A 180 -19.40 0.53 -4.14
N CYS A 181 -18.74 -0.09 -3.16
CA CYS A 181 -17.30 -0.05 -2.99
C CYS A 181 -16.78 -1.49 -2.87
N PHE A 182 -15.94 -1.90 -3.82
CA PHE A 182 -15.34 -3.22 -3.81
C PHE A 182 -13.82 -3.16 -3.71
N TRP A 183 -13.28 -3.95 -2.78
CA TRP A 183 -11.84 -4.09 -2.56
C TRP A 183 -11.36 -5.40 -3.16
N TYR A 184 -10.68 -5.32 -4.29
CA TYR A 184 -9.92 -6.41 -4.87
C TYR A 184 -8.52 -6.42 -4.25
N GLY A 185 -8.30 -7.20 -3.20
CA GLY A 185 -6.98 -7.40 -2.59
C GLY A 185 -6.41 -8.73 -3.03
N SER A 186 -5.58 -8.73 -4.08
CA SER A 186 -4.89 -9.95 -4.53
C SER A 186 -3.98 -10.51 -3.44
N HIS A 187 -3.64 -11.79 -3.54
CA HIS A 187 -2.52 -12.38 -2.81
C HIS A 187 -1.21 -12.26 -3.59
N GLU A 188 -1.29 -12.06 -4.91
CA GLU A 188 -0.13 -11.92 -5.79
C GLU A 188 0.33 -10.45 -5.86
N PRO A 189 1.64 -10.27 -6.00
CA PRO A 189 2.75 -11.22 -6.07
C PRO A 189 3.45 -11.50 -4.72
N HIS A 190 2.73 -11.69 -3.62
CA HIS A 190 3.31 -12.12 -2.34
C HIS A 190 3.89 -13.54 -2.46
N ARG A 191 5.10 -13.75 -1.87
CA ARG A 191 5.74 -15.09 -1.89
C ARG A 191 4.89 -16.17 -1.18
N LYS A 192 5.09 -17.47 -1.56
CA LYS A 192 6.20 -18.05 -2.33
C LYS A 192 5.83 -18.19 -3.81
N TYR A 193 6.83 -18.04 -4.69
CA TYR A 193 6.70 -18.35 -6.12
C TYR A 193 7.08 -19.80 -6.41
N GLU A 194 6.51 -20.37 -7.48
CA GLU A 194 7.06 -21.57 -8.12
C GLU A 194 8.32 -21.17 -8.88
N TYR A 195 9.49 -21.65 -8.46
CA TYR A 195 10.75 -21.28 -9.08
C TYR A 195 10.78 -21.65 -10.56
N GLY A 196 11.08 -20.67 -11.41
CA GLY A 196 11.11 -20.79 -12.87
C GLY A 196 9.74 -20.70 -13.55
N SER A 197 8.67 -20.36 -12.82
CA SER A 197 7.32 -20.22 -13.39
C SER A 197 7.23 -19.09 -14.43
N GLY A 198 7.93 -17.98 -14.20
CA GLY A 198 7.99 -16.87 -15.15
C GLY A 198 8.52 -17.30 -16.52
N VAL A 199 9.56 -18.14 -16.55
CA VAL A 199 10.11 -18.69 -17.79
C VAL A 199 9.25 -19.83 -18.34
N SER A 200 8.95 -20.85 -17.52
CA SER A 200 8.31 -22.10 -18.00
C SER A 200 6.83 -21.98 -18.27
N LYS A 201 6.11 -21.09 -17.59
CA LYS A 201 4.67 -20.89 -17.68
C LYS A 201 4.30 -19.49 -18.19
N GLY A 202 5.04 -18.46 -17.81
CA GLY A 202 4.87 -17.09 -18.29
C GLY A 202 5.48 -16.83 -19.68
N GLY A 203 6.26 -17.79 -20.22
CA GLY A 203 6.91 -17.63 -21.53
C GLY A 203 8.01 -16.56 -21.58
N LYS A 204 8.49 -16.12 -20.42
CA LYS A 204 9.50 -15.06 -20.31
C LYS A 204 10.92 -15.58 -20.52
N ASN A 205 11.84 -14.66 -20.79
CA ASN A 205 13.26 -14.99 -20.98
C ASN A 205 14.14 -14.19 -20.02
N LEU A 206 15.18 -14.81 -19.44
CA LEU A 206 16.11 -14.13 -18.53
C LEU A 206 16.72 -12.86 -19.12
N SER A 207 16.89 -12.80 -20.45
CA SER A 207 17.41 -11.63 -21.16
C SER A 207 16.46 -10.41 -21.16
N GLU A 208 15.20 -10.56 -20.73
CA GLU A 208 14.28 -9.44 -20.56
C GLU A 208 14.68 -8.56 -19.37
N ILE A 209 15.31 -9.15 -18.35
CA ILE A 209 15.91 -8.40 -17.24
C ILE A 209 17.24 -7.79 -17.68
N LYS A 210 17.16 -6.59 -18.26
CA LYS A 210 18.33 -5.86 -18.78
C LYS A 210 19.27 -5.36 -17.68
N LYS A 211 18.73 -5.05 -16.49
CA LYS A 211 19.47 -4.49 -15.37
C LYS A 211 18.88 -5.00 -14.06
N ILE A 212 19.74 -5.56 -13.22
CA ILE A 212 19.42 -5.92 -11.84
C ILE A 212 19.66 -4.70 -10.94
N PHE A 213 18.93 -4.55 -9.87
CA PHE A 213 19.17 -3.50 -8.88
C PHE A 213 20.58 -3.61 -8.30
N PRO A 214 21.32 -2.50 -8.10
CA PRO A 214 22.73 -2.51 -7.75
C PRO A 214 23.04 -3.08 -6.36
N PHE A 215 22.02 -3.28 -5.54
CA PHE A 215 22.13 -3.93 -4.23
C PHE A 215 21.94 -5.45 -4.28
N TRP A 216 21.76 -6.04 -5.47
CA TRP A 216 21.74 -7.50 -5.68
C TRP A 216 22.82 -7.93 -6.66
N PRO A 217 23.32 -9.18 -6.54
CA PRO A 217 24.33 -9.69 -7.45
C PRO A 217 23.78 -9.86 -8.88
N GLU A 218 24.59 -9.53 -9.86
CA GLU A 218 24.32 -9.77 -11.28
C GLU A 218 24.37 -11.29 -11.54
N ASN A 219 23.22 -11.97 -11.48
CA ASN A 219 23.11 -13.43 -11.49
C ASN A 219 21.77 -13.89 -12.06
N ASP A 220 21.77 -15.03 -12.76
CA ASP A 220 20.58 -15.60 -13.37
C ASP A 220 19.55 -16.10 -12.34
N THR A 221 19.97 -16.44 -11.12
CA THR A 221 19.05 -16.74 -10.01
C THR A 221 18.20 -15.53 -9.67
N VAL A 222 18.81 -14.31 -9.64
CA VAL A 222 18.05 -13.06 -9.39
C VAL A 222 17.14 -12.73 -10.56
N ARG A 223 17.61 -12.92 -11.81
CA ARG A 223 16.77 -12.72 -13.00
C ARG A 223 15.55 -13.64 -12.99
N ASN A 224 15.76 -14.90 -12.66
CA ASN A 224 14.66 -15.87 -12.60
C ASN A 224 13.65 -15.50 -11.50
N ASP A 225 14.12 -15.14 -10.30
CA ASP A 225 13.28 -14.70 -9.18
C ASP A 225 12.44 -13.44 -9.55
N LEU A 226 13.02 -12.51 -10.33
CA LEU A 226 12.31 -11.34 -10.86
C LEU A 226 11.27 -11.71 -11.94
N LEU A 227 11.52 -12.71 -12.77
CA LEU A 227 10.54 -13.17 -13.77
C LEU A 227 9.40 -13.95 -13.13
N ASP A 228 9.65 -14.71 -12.06
CA ASP A 228 8.60 -15.37 -11.28
C ASP A 228 7.68 -14.33 -10.61
N TYR A 229 8.26 -13.28 -10.03
CA TYR A 229 7.52 -12.14 -9.51
C TYR A 229 6.70 -11.42 -10.61
N ALA A 230 7.27 -11.19 -11.79
CA ALA A 230 6.58 -10.57 -12.92
C ALA A 230 5.36 -11.38 -13.36
N PHE A 231 5.48 -12.70 -13.42
CA PHE A 231 4.39 -13.60 -13.80
C PHE A 231 3.19 -13.49 -12.84
N GLU A 232 3.43 -13.32 -11.56
CA GLU A 232 2.35 -13.13 -10.58
C GLU A 232 1.73 -11.74 -10.62
N ILE A 233 2.48 -10.67 -10.95
CA ILE A 233 1.89 -9.36 -11.24
C ILE A 233 0.94 -9.44 -12.44
N GLU A 234 1.35 -10.12 -13.50
CA GLU A 234 0.51 -10.30 -14.70
C GLU A 234 -0.76 -11.10 -14.40
N TYR A 235 -0.70 -12.04 -13.45
CA TYR A 235 -1.88 -12.75 -12.97
C TYR A 235 -2.84 -11.80 -12.22
N PHE A 236 -2.32 -10.96 -11.30
CA PHE A 236 -3.11 -9.90 -10.67
C PHE A 236 -3.79 -9.01 -11.71
N ASP A 237 -3.03 -8.50 -12.68
CA ASP A 237 -3.54 -7.60 -13.72
C ASP A 237 -4.58 -8.27 -14.62
N SER A 238 -4.43 -9.57 -14.91
CA SER A 238 -5.40 -10.33 -15.72
C SER A 238 -6.80 -10.39 -15.10
N HIS A 239 -6.89 -10.42 -13.77
CA HIS A 239 -8.16 -10.33 -13.07
C HIS A 239 -8.72 -8.91 -13.05
N LEU A 240 -7.86 -7.88 -12.99
CA LEU A 240 -8.28 -6.49 -13.15
C LEU A 240 -8.90 -6.28 -14.55
N VAL A 241 -8.27 -6.76 -15.62
CA VAL A 241 -8.84 -6.70 -16.98
C VAL A 241 -10.26 -7.25 -17.02
N LYS A 242 -10.47 -8.46 -16.47
CA LYS A 242 -11.81 -9.08 -16.42
C LYS A 242 -12.83 -8.26 -15.62
N MET A 243 -12.41 -7.62 -14.53
CA MET A 243 -13.28 -6.76 -13.73
C MET A 243 -13.68 -5.48 -14.49
N LEU A 244 -12.74 -4.86 -15.22
CA LEU A 244 -13.01 -3.70 -16.08
C LEU A 244 -14.01 -4.08 -17.20
N GLU A 245 -13.80 -5.21 -17.86
CA GLU A 245 -14.70 -5.72 -18.91
C GLU A 245 -16.12 -5.99 -18.37
N MET A 246 -16.23 -6.52 -17.13
CA MET A 246 -17.55 -6.72 -16.49
C MET A 246 -18.26 -5.40 -16.23
N LEU A 247 -17.55 -4.38 -15.70
CA LEU A 247 -18.12 -3.06 -15.48
C LEU A 247 -18.56 -2.40 -16.79
N GLU A 248 -17.75 -2.51 -17.82
CA GLU A 248 -18.05 -1.98 -19.16
C GLU A 248 -19.28 -2.65 -19.75
N SER A 249 -19.35 -3.99 -19.71
CA SER A 249 -20.50 -4.76 -20.23
C SER A 249 -21.83 -4.45 -19.53
N LYS A 250 -21.76 -3.96 -18.28
CA LYS A 250 -22.92 -3.53 -17.48
C LYS A 250 -23.24 -2.04 -17.65
N GLY A 251 -22.41 -1.28 -18.37
CA GLY A 251 -22.54 0.18 -18.50
C GLY A 251 -22.20 0.96 -17.21
N GLU A 252 -21.48 0.33 -16.26
CA GLU A 252 -21.15 0.91 -14.97
C GLU A 252 -19.74 1.52 -14.93
N LEU A 253 -18.87 1.23 -15.91
CA LEU A 253 -17.47 1.64 -15.89
C LEU A 253 -17.31 3.16 -15.82
N GLU A 254 -18.07 3.90 -16.62
CA GLU A 254 -18.04 5.38 -16.64
C GLU A 254 -18.37 6.03 -15.28
N ASN A 255 -19.23 5.35 -14.48
CA ASN A 255 -19.62 5.80 -13.15
C ASN A 255 -18.82 5.15 -12.02
N THR A 256 -17.76 4.42 -12.35
CA THR A 256 -16.91 3.74 -11.38
C THR A 256 -15.55 4.43 -11.29
N ILE A 257 -15.15 4.81 -10.07
CA ILE A 257 -13.76 5.18 -9.77
C ILE A 257 -12.98 3.89 -9.61
N VAL A 258 -12.00 3.69 -10.47
CA VAL A 258 -11.07 2.55 -10.40
C VAL A 258 -9.72 3.03 -9.93
N ILE A 259 -9.26 2.52 -8.79
CA ILE A 259 -7.93 2.78 -8.21
C ILE A 259 -7.13 1.50 -8.30
N VAL A 260 -5.94 1.55 -8.89
CA VAL A 260 -5.02 0.42 -8.96
C VAL A 260 -3.70 0.79 -8.32
N THR A 261 -3.28 0.01 -7.34
CA THR A 261 -2.04 0.23 -6.58
C THR A 261 -1.52 -1.07 -5.97
N ALA A 262 -0.53 -0.98 -5.09
CA ALA A 262 -0.02 -2.06 -4.25
C ALA A 262 0.06 -1.60 -2.79
N ASP A 263 0.17 -2.53 -1.84
CA ASP A 263 0.24 -2.17 -0.43
C ASP A 263 1.64 -1.78 0.04
N ASN A 264 2.67 -2.43 -0.47
CA ASN A 264 4.09 -2.12 -0.21
C ASN A 264 4.99 -2.68 -1.30
N GLY A 265 6.28 -2.34 -1.24
CA GLY A 265 7.28 -2.77 -2.20
C GLY A 265 7.49 -4.29 -2.23
N MET A 266 8.07 -4.77 -3.33
CA MET A 266 8.27 -6.17 -3.68
C MET A 266 8.94 -7.00 -2.57
N PRO A 267 8.63 -8.32 -2.44
CA PRO A 267 9.05 -9.15 -1.31
C PRO A 267 10.48 -9.67 -1.48
N PHE A 268 11.43 -8.77 -1.64
CA PHE A 268 12.84 -9.04 -1.87
C PHE A 268 13.71 -8.34 -0.82
N PRO A 269 14.95 -8.81 -0.58
CA PRO A 269 15.90 -8.16 0.32
C PRO A 269 16.06 -6.68 0.01
N ARG A 270 16.23 -5.84 1.04
CA ARG A 270 16.35 -4.37 1.00
C ARG A 270 15.04 -3.62 0.67
N ILE A 271 13.97 -4.27 0.27
CA ILE A 271 12.75 -3.61 -0.19
C ILE A 271 11.62 -3.81 0.83
N LYS A 272 10.90 -4.92 0.81
CA LYS A 272 9.80 -5.15 1.75
C LYS A 272 10.28 -5.06 3.20
N GLY A 273 9.53 -4.32 4.02
CA GLY A 273 9.86 -4.15 5.43
C GLY A 273 11.02 -3.19 5.69
N GLN A 274 11.50 -2.46 4.69
CA GLN A 274 12.46 -1.36 4.82
C GLN A 274 11.75 -0.01 4.58
N VAL A 275 12.52 1.08 4.39
CA VAL A 275 12.00 2.44 4.19
C VAL A 275 12.72 3.17 3.05
N TYR A 276 13.27 2.41 2.12
CA TYR A 276 13.95 2.96 0.95
C TYR A 276 12.97 3.25 -0.18
N GLU A 277 13.44 3.89 -1.23
CA GLU A 277 12.62 4.34 -2.36
C GLU A 277 11.71 3.21 -2.90
N TYR A 278 12.25 2.04 -3.23
CA TYR A 278 11.46 0.91 -3.73
C TYR A 278 10.60 0.20 -2.67
N SER A 279 10.77 0.55 -1.39
CA SER A 279 9.94 0.01 -0.30
C SER A 279 8.60 0.72 -0.18
N ASN A 280 8.63 2.06 -0.27
CA ASN A 280 7.49 2.92 0.00
C ASN A 280 6.88 3.57 -1.25
N HIS A 281 7.62 3.64 -2.36
CA HIS A 281 7.12 4.18 -3.63
C HIS A 281 6.29 3.13 -4.37
N MET A 282 5.00 3.43 -4.56
CA MET A 282 4.00 2.51 -5.08
C MET A 282 3.52 2.90 -6.46
N PRO A 283 3.14 1.93 -7.33
CA PRO A 283 2.39 2.24 -8.53
C PRO A 283 1.01 2.80 -8.13
N LEU A 284 0.53 3.80 -8.86
CA LEU A 284 -0.83 4.33 -8.68
C LEU A 284 -1.38 4.83 -10.01
N ALA A 285 -2.52 4.28 -10.41
CA ALA A 285 -3.34 4.79 -11.50
C ALA A 285 -4.80 4.90 -11.06
N ILE A 286 -5.49 5.94 -11.50
CA ILE A 286 -6.90 6.18 -11.15
C ILE A 286 -7.67 6.56 -12.41
N MET A 287 -8.77 5.87 -12.67
CA MET A 287 -9.70 6.13 -13.77
C MET A 287 -11.09 6.46 -13.20
N TRP A 288 -11.76 7.43 -13.82
CA TRP A 288 -13.17 7.74 -13.56
C TRP A 288 -13.75 8.53 -14.73
N GLY A 289 -14.48 7.88 -15.62
CA GLY A 289 -14.99 8.47 -16.86
C GLY A 289 -15.83 9.73 -16.64
N LYS A 290 -16.75 9.72 -15.66
CA LYS A 290 -17.59 10.88 -15.34
C LYS A 290 -16.88 12.00 -14.59
N GLY A 291 -15.78 11.72 -13.87
CA GLY A 291 -15.17 12.68 -12.93
C GLY A 291 -13.83 13.25 -13.36
N ILE A 292 -12.99 12.45 -14.03
CA ILE A 292 -11.64 12.90 -14.43
C ILE A 292 -11.70 13.69 -15.73
N LYS A 293 -11.12 14.90 -15.69
CA LYS A 293 -10.93 15.74 -16.87
C LYS A 293 -9.56 15.49 -17.50
N ASN A 294 -9.54 15.55 -18.85
CA ASN A 294 -8.31 15.34 -19.63
C ASN A 294 -7.58 14.02 -19.24
N PRO A 295 -8.20 12.84 -19.45
CA PRO A 295 -7.58 11.56 -19.11
C PRO A 295 -6.31 11.28 -19.93
N GLY A 296 -5.54 10.27 -19.54
CA GLY A 296 -4.27 9.88 -20.17
C GLY A 296 -3.09 10.78 -19.79
N ARG A 297 -3.21 11.55 -18.71
CA ARG A 297 -2.16 12.46 -18.24
C ARG A 297 -1.38 11.89 -17.06
N VAL A 298 -0.18 12.42 -16.87
CA VAL A 298 0.71 12.09 -15.77
C VAL A 298 0.70 13.23 -14.75
N VAL A 299 0.58 12.89 -13.47
CA VAL A 299 0.60 13.80 -12.33
C VAL A 299 1.85 13.53 -11.47
N GLU A 300 2.48 14.59 -11.02
CA GLU A 300 3.74 14.57 -10.25
C GLU A 300 3.59 15.10 -8.81
N ASP A 301 2.36 15.41 -8.40
CA ASP A 301 2.04 15.68 -6.99
C ASP A 301 2.41 14.47 -6.13
N PHE A 302 2.95 14.71 -4.95
CA PHE A 302 3.15 13.66 -3.97
C PHE A 302 1.81 13.25 -3.37
N ILE A 303 1.48 11.98 -3.48
CA ILE A 303 0.28 11.38 -2.91
C ILE A 303 0.71 10.37 -1.85
N SER A 304 0.29 10.59 -0.62
CA SER A 304 0.41 9.59 0.44
C SER A 304 -0.83 8.69 0.44
N PHE A 305 -0.68 7.43 0.81
CA PHE A 305 -1.83 6.53 0.92
C PHE A 305 -2.88 6.98 1.94
N ILE A 306 -2.49 7.83 2.90
CA ILE A 306 -3.46 8.44 3.82
C ILE A 306 -4.42 9.42 3.11
N ASP A 307 -4.09 9.88 1.91
CA ASP A 307 -4.90 10.83 1.13
C ASP A 307 -6.05 10.12 0.38
N ILE A 308 -6.01 8.78 0.26
CA ILE A 308 -7.02 8.01 -0.46
C ILE A 308 -8.37 8.03 0.29
N ALA A 309 -8.36 7.82 1.61
CA ALA A 309 -9.59 7.81 2.41
C ALA A 309 -10.37 9.13 2.32
N PRO A 310 -9.78 10.32 2.61
CA PRO A 310 -10.50 11.59 2.49
C PRO A 310 -10.91 11.89 1.04
N THR A 311 -10.15 11.47 0.03
CA THR A 311 -10.52 11.65 -1.38
C THR A 311 -11.78 10.84 -1.72
N LEU A 312 -11.88 9.59 -1.26
CA LEU A 312 -13.04 8.74 -1.51
C LEU A 312 -14.28 9.20 -0.75
N LEU A 313 -14.13 9.71 0.47
CA LEU A 313 -15.23 10.34 1.20
C LEU A 313 -15.73 11.59 0.48
N ASP A 314 -14.82 12.44 0.00
CA ASP A 314 -15.12 13.68 -0.72
C ASP A 314 -15.92 13.40 -2.01
N VAL A 315 -15.45 12.49 -2.85
CA VAL A 315 -16.18 12.11 -4.08
C VAL A 315 -17.49 11.36 -3.83
N ALA A 316 -17.63 10.70 -2.67
CA ALA A 316 -18.88 10.11 -2.21
C ALA A 316 -19.85 11.16 -1.62
N GLY A 317 -19.41 12.42 -1.43
CA GLY A 317 -20.20 13.48 -0.81
C GLY A 317 -20.40 13.30 0.69
N ILE A 318 -19.48 12.64 1.38
CA ILE A 318 -19.52 12.41 2.83
C ILE A 318 -18.51 13.37 3.49
N ALA A 319 -19.00 14.30 4.30
CA ALA A 319 -18.14 15.19 5.07
C ALA A 319 -17.33 14.39 6.12
N GLU A 320 -16.09 14.77 6.38
CA GLU A 320 -15.25 14.08 7.38
C GLU A 320 -15.92 14.03 8.76
N THR A 321 -16.60 15.11 9.15
CA THR A 321 -17.36 15.21 10.42
C THR A 321 -18.54 14.24 10.50
N GLU A 322 -19.05 13.75 9.37
CA GLU A 322 -20.17 12.82 9.27
C GLU A 322 -19.69 11.37 9.09
N SER A 323 -18.41 11.18 8.69
CA SER A 323 -17.83 9.86 8.42
C SER A 323 -17.83 8.92 9.63
N GLY A 324 -17.82 9.48 10.84
CA GLY A 324 -17.62 8.75 12.08
C GLY A 324 -16.20 8.19 12.25
N MET A 325 -15.26 8.56 11.38
CA MET A 325 -13.86 8.22 11.49
C MET A 325 -13.17 9.10 12.55
N GLN A 326 -12.03 8.64 13.05
CA GLN A 326 -11.14 9.50 13.82
C GLN A 326 -10.57 10.58 12.89
N GLU A 327 -10.11 11.71 13.47
CA GLU A 327 -9.48 12.81 12.71
C GLU A 327 -8.54 12.27 11.63
N ILE A 328 -8.79 12.66 10.38
CA ILE A 328 -8.02 12.24 9.21
C ILE A 328 -6.79 13.15 9.08
N GLU A 329 -5.63 12.57 8.88
CA GLU A 329 -4.38 13.31 8.64
C GLU A 329 -4.18 13.61 7.15
N GLY A 330 -4.63 12.69 6.30
CA GLY A 330 -4.55 12.81 4.84
C GLY A 330 -5.38 13.95 4.28
N ARG A 331 -5.09 14.35 3.05
CA ARG A 331 -5.79 15.45 2.36
C ARG A 331 -6.42 14.92 1.08
N SER A 332 -7.68 15.27 0.83
CA SER A 332 -8.32 14.99 -0.47
C SER A 332 -7.50 15.57 -1.62
N PHE A 333 -7.34 14.80 -2.67
CA PHE A 333 -6.77 15.23 -3.95
C PHE A 333 -7.81 15.18 -5.10
N SER A 334 -9.10 15.26 -4.77
CA SER A 334 -10.19 15.28 -5.76
C SER A 334 -10.12 16.46 -6.73
N ASP A 335 -9.45 17.57 -6.33
CA ASP A 335 -9.14 18.70 -7.18
C ASP A 335 -8.27 18.31 -8.39
N ILE A 336 -7.44 17.28 -8.27
CA ILE A 336 -6.68 16.71 -9.38
C ILE A 336 -7.63 16.18 -10.45
N PHE A 337 -8.74 15.55 -10.08
CA PHE A 337 -9.69 14.96 -11.04
C PHE A 337 -10.32 16.04 -11.93
N SER A 338 -10.64 17.20 -11.36
CA SER A 338 -11.22 18.34 -12.09
C SER A 338 -10.20 19.18 -12.86
N SER A 339 -8.90 18.99 -12.62
CA SER A 339 -7.82 19.68 -13.31
C SER A 339 -7.62 19.13 -14.73
N HIS A 340 -7.24 20.02 -15.67
CA HIS A 340 -6.79 19.65 -17.01
C HIS A 340 -5.26 19.57 -17.14
N ARG A 341 -4.51 19.87 -16.06
CA ARG A 341 -3.05 20.00 -16.07
C ARG A 341 -2.36 18.64 -15.88
N SER A 342 -1.19 18.49 -16.48
CA SER A 342 -0.21 17.44 -16.21
C SER A 342 0.92 17.97 -15.32
N GLY A 343 1.79 17.07 -14.83
CA GLY A 343 2.90 17.43 -13.96
C GLY A 343 2.44 17.80 -12.55
N LEU A 344 3.09 18.77 -11.93
CA LEU A 344 2.75 19.27 -10.59
C LEU A 344 1.48 20.13 -10.65
N ILE A 345 0.42 19.70 -10.00
CA ILE A 345 -0.87 20.43 -9.93
C ILE A 345 -0.88 21.39 -8.75
N SER A 346 -0.51 20.90 -7.56
CA SER A 346 -0.46 21.70 -6.33
C SER A 346 0.95 21.76 -5.76
N LYS A 347 1.44 22.96 -5.47
CA LYS A 347 2.75 23.15 -4.81
C LYS A 347 2.76 22.69 -3.35
N ASP A 348 1.58 22.51 -2.74
CA ASP A 348 1.45 22.08 -1.36
C ASP A 348 1.59 20.56 -1.20
N ARG A 349 1.49 19.80 -2.32
CA ARG A 349 1.74 18.36 -2.37
C ARG A 349 3.15 18.07 -2.85
N ASN A 350 4.16 18.50 -2.07
CA ASN A 350 5.57 18.48 -2.45
C ASN A 350 6.45 17.59 -1.56
N TYR A 351 5.86 16.82 -0.65
CA TYR A 351 6.56 15.81 0.15
C TYR A 351 5.60 14.74 0.66
N VAL A 352 6.16 13.62 1.11
CA VAL A 352 5.47 12.58 1.88
C VAL A 352 6.34 12.11 3.03
N LEU A 353 5.69 11.60 4.09
CA LEU A 353 6.34 11.00 5.23
C LEU A 353 6.30 9.48 5.13
N VAL A 354 7.39 8.84 5.54
CA VAL A 354 7.53 7.38 5.59
C VAL A 354 8.09 6.95 6.94
N GLY A 355 7.85 5.70 7.34
CA GLY A 355 8.38 5.20 8.59
C GLY A 355 8.03 3.75 8.85
N LYS A 356 8.53 3.22 9.94
CA LYS A 356 8.17 1.90 10.46
C LYS A 356 8.43 1.78 11.95
N GLU A 357 7.82 0.79 12.55
CA GLU A 357 8.11 0.29 13.88
C GLU A 357 8.48 -1.21 13.82
N ARG A 358 7.75 -2.09 14.51
CA ARG A 358 7.94 -3.52 14.37
C ARG A 358 7.21 -4.04 13.14
N HIS A 359 7.94 -4.65 12.20
CA HIS A 359 7.31 -5.38 11.11
C HIS A 359 7.10 -6.85 11.47
N ASP A 360 8.16 -7.59 11.74
CA ASP A 360 8.06 -9.00 12.13
C ASP A 360 8.85 -9.27 13.43
N VAL A 361 8.63 -10.43 13.99
CA VAL A 361 9.35 -10.98 15.14
C VAL A 361 10.81 -11.33 14.80
N GLY A 362 11.58 -11.84 15.75
CA GLY A 362 12.95 -12.32 15.51
C GLY A 362 14.05 -11.38 15.99
N ARG A 363 13.68 -10.29 16.67
CA ARG A 363 14.57 -9.53 17.57
C ARG A 363 14.25 -9.88 19.01
N PRO A 364 15.20 -9.67 19.97
CA PRO A 364 14.89 -9.85 21.38
C PRO A 364 13.61 -9.11 21.77
N ASP A 365 12.77 -9.74 22.58
CA ASP A 365 11.52 -9.19 23.13
C ASP A 365 10.55 -8.65 22.05
N ASP A 366 10.57 -9.21 20.85
CA ASP A 366 9.81 -8.75 19.69
C ASP A 366 9.99 -7.24 19.38
N GLN A 367 11.15 -6.68 19.69
CA GLN A 367 11.44 -5.26 19.46
C GLN A 367 11.37 -4.89 17.97
N GLY A 368 10.92 -3.63 17.69
CA GLY A 368 10.90 -3.06 16.35
C GLY A 368 12.26 -2.53 15.89
N TYR A 369 12.27 -2.02 14.67
CA TYR A 369 13.34 -1.18 14.12
C TYR A 369 12.73 0.16 13.68
N PRO A 370 12.62 1.11 14.63
CA PRO A 370 11.91 2.36 14.39
C PRO A 370 12.67 3.31 13.47
N VAL A 371 11.99 3.74 12.41
CA VAL A 371 12.47 4.73 11.44
C VAL A 371 11.39 5.75 11.15
N ARG A 372 11.77 7.01 10.94
CA ARG A 372 10.97 8.06 10.32
C ARG A 372 11.74 8.67 9.17
N GLY A 373 11.04 9.09 8.13
CA GLY A 373 11.67 9.71 6.97
C GLY A 373 10.74 10.62 6.19
N ILE A 374 11.34 11.39 5.31
CA ILE A 374 10.66 12.31 4.41
C ILE A 374 11.24 12.19 3.01
N VAL A 375 10.34 12.15 2.02
CA VAL A 375 10.71 12.27 0.59
C VAL A 375 10.30 13.64 0.12
N LYS A 376 11.29 14.43 -0.33
CA LYS A 376 11.07 15.79 -0.82
C LYS A 376 12.21 16.21 -1.76
N ASP A 377 11.88 16.97 -2.80
CA ASP A 377 12.84 17.61 -3.72
C ASP A 377 13.89 16.64 -4.30
N GLY A 378 13.48 15.37 -4.56
CA GLY A 378 14.36 14.33 -5.09
C GLY A 378 15.29 13.68 -4.05
N PHE A 379 15.09 13.98 -2.77
CA PHE A 379 15.83 13.35 -1.67
C PHE A 379 14.92 12.53 -0.76
N LEU A 380 15.47 11.44 -0.24
CA LEU A 380 14.93 10.65 0.86
C LEU A 380 15.86 10.84 2.07
N TYR A 381 15.35 11.44 3.14
CA TYR A 381 16.02 11.54 4.43
C TYR A 381 15.38 10.59 5.43
N LEU A 382 16.21 9.84 6.17
CA LEU A 382 15.77 8.84 7.16
C LEU A 382 16.47 9.08 8.49
N ARG A 383 15.72 8.92 9.60
CA ARG A 383 16.23 8.88 10.97
C ARG A 383 15.95 7.52 11.60
N ASN A 384 17.01 6.79 11.95
CA ASN A 384 16.99 5.49 12.62
C ASN A 384 17.11 5.68 14.13
N PHE A 385 16.06 5.39 14.90
CA PHE A 385 16.02 5.67 16.34
C PHE A 385 16.71 4.60 17.19
N LYS A 386 16.94 3.41 16.65
CA LYS A 386 17.59 2.26 17.32
C LYS A 386 18.59 1.62 16.34
N ALA A 387 19.57 2.40 15.90
CA ALA A 387 20.57 1.99 14.91
C ALA A 387 21.46 0.81 15.36
N ASP A 388 21.50 0.54 16.65
CA ASP A 388 22.16 -0.63 17.25
C ASP A 388 21.45 -1.95 16.97
N ARG A 389 20.15 -1.94 16.60
CA ARG A 389 19.36 -3.12 16.22
C ARG A 389 19.62 -3.54 14.76
N TRP A 390 19.21 -4.75 14.39
CA TRP A 390 19.30 -5.26 13.03
C TRP A 390 18.06 -4.85 12.20
N PRO A 391 18.22 -4.10 11.08
CA PRO A 391 17.08 -3.54 10.35
C PRO A 391 16.21 -4.60 9.67
N ALA A 392 16.81 -5.72 9.25
CA ALA A 392 16.13 -6.85 8.60
C ALA A 392 15.73 -7.98 9.58
N GLY A 393 15.92 -7.79 10.89
CA GLY A 393 15.85 -8.83 11.91
C GLY A 393 17.22 -9.46 12.17
N ASN A 394 17.34 -10.17 13.30
CA ASN A 394 18.61 -10.73 13.73
C ASN A 394 19.11 -11.85 12.80
N PRO A 395 20.42 -11.96 12.57
CA PRO A 395 21.01 -13.03 11.75
C PRO A 395 20.68 -14.43 12.23
N GLU A 396 20.83 -14.67 13.54
CA GLU A 396 20.58 -15.98 14.18
C GLU A 396 19.13 -16.43 14.11
N THR A 397 18.19 -15.51 13.87
CA THR A 397 16.78 -15.82 13.64
C THR A 397 16.36 -15.73 12.17
N GLY A 398 17.31 -15.63 11.24
CA GLY A 398 17.06 -15.74 9.80
C GLY A 398 16.55 -14.46 9.14
N TYR A 399 16.85 -13.28 9.70
CA TYR A 399 16.47 -11.98 9.13
C TYR A 399 14.97 -11.90 8.81
N LEU A 400 14.12 -12.14 9.80
CA LEU A 400 12.68 -12.37 9.64
C LEU A 400 11.87 -11.21 9.06
N ASN A 401 12.42 -9.98 8.99
CA ASN A 401 11.78 -8.88 8.29
C ASN A 401 11.92 -8.95 6.76
N THR A 402 12.57 -10.00 6.25
CA THR A 402 12.79 -10.24 4.82
C THR A 402 12.30 -11.64 4.49
N ASP A 403 11.38 -11.75 3.55
CA ASP A 403 10.82 -13.04 3.11
C ASP A 403 11.91 -13.92 2.49
N ALA A 404 11.76 -15.24 2.64
CA ALA A 404 12.61 -16.22 1.97
C ALA A 404 12.46 -16.12 0.44
N GLY A 405 13.54 -16.38 -0.27
CA GLY A 405 13.53 -16.45 -1.72
C GLY A 405 14.93 -16.71 -2.28
N PRO A 406 15.01 -17.09 -3.57
CA PRO A 406 16.29 -17.40 -4.22
C PRO A 406 17.32 -16.29 -4.12
N THR A 407 16.89 -15.03 -4.29
CA THR A 407 17.77 -13.85 -4.17
C THR A 407 18.35 -13.70 -2.75
N LYS A 408 17.54 -13.88 -1.70
CA LYS A 408 17.99 -13.83 -0.30
C LYS A 408 19.03 -14.93 -0.03
N THR A 409 18.70 -16.16 -0.39
CA THR A 409 19.58 -17.33 -0.21
C THR A 409 20.91 -17.16 -0.95
N LEU A 410 20.88 -16.60 -2.17
CA LEU A 410 22.10 -16.33 -2.93
C LEU A 410 23.02 -15.34 -2.20
N ILE A 411 22.48 -14.21 -1.70
CA ILE A 411 23.27 -13.20 -0.99
C ILE A 411 23.89 -13.78 0.29
N LEU A 412 23.11 -14.54 1.07
CA LEU A 412 23.59 -15.17 2.29
C LEU A 412 24.71 -16.18 2.01
N ASN A 413 24.56 -17.01 0.96
CA ASN A 413 25.59 -17.99 0.54
C ASN A 413 26.86 -17.31 0.00
N MET A 414 26.73 -16.16 -0.68
CA MET A 414 27.91 -15.38 -1.11
C MET A 414 28.71 -14.88 0.08
N LYS A 415 28.05 -14.37 1.12
CA LYS A 415 28.70 -13.96 2.36
C LYS A 415 29.41 -15.15 3.04
N ARG A 416 28.68 -16.24 3.28
CA ARG A 416 29.21 -17.46 3.95
C ARG A 416 30.43 -18.04 3.25
N SER A 417 30.53 -17.89 1.92
CA SER A 417 31.66 -18.33 1.12
C SER A 417 32.75 -17.27 0.92
N ASN A 418 32.69 -16.15 1.66
CA ASN A 418 33.61 -15.01 1.57
C ASN A 418 33.78 -14.45 0.15
N ARG A 419 32.74 -14.58 -0.71
CA ARG A 419 32.79 -14.06 -2.08
C ARG A 419 32.41 -12.59 -2.18
N SER A 420 31.55 -12.08 -1.30
CA SER A 420 31.21 -10.67 -1.22
C SER A 420 30.43 -10.35 0.07
N ASP A 421 30.92 -9.38 0.84
CA ASP A 421 30.18 -8.81 1.97
C ASP A 421 29.32 -7.60 1.56
N ASN A 422 29.60 -7.01 0.38
CA ASN A 422 28.93 -5.77 -0.04
C ASN A 422 27.40 -5.94 -0.19
N PHE A 423 26.96 -6.98 -0.89
CA PHE A 423 25.53 -7.26 -1.06
C PHE A 423 24.87 -7.59 0.28
N TRP A 424 25.55 -8.33 1.15
CA TRP A 424 25.02 -8.61 2.49
C TRP A 424 24.88 -7.33 3.31
N ASN A 425 25.90 -6.46 3.33
CA ASN A 425 25.88 -5.19 4.05
C ASN A 425 24.71 -4.30 3.57
N LEU A 426 24.51 -4.17 2.26
CA LEU A 426 23.43 -3.39 1.66
C LEU A 426 22.04 -3.91 2.05
N ASN A 427 21.86 -5.23 2.12
CA ASN A 427 20.56 -5.82 2.35
C ASN A 427 20.24 -6.06 3.85
N PHE A 428 21.23 -6.45 4.66
CA PHE A 428 21.03 -6.93 6.03
C PHE A 428 21.88 -6.21 7.09
N GLY A 429 22.95 -5.50 6.70
CA GLY A 429 23.85 -4.82 7.61
C GLY A 429 23.18 -3.73 8.44
N LYS A 430 23.78 -3.37 9.56
CA LYS A 430 23.33 -2.26 10.42
C LYS A 430 23.40 -0.92 9.68
N ARG A 431 22.62 0.05 10.13
CA ARG A 431 22.50 1.39 9.53
C ARG A 431 23.06 2.45 10.48
N THR A 432 23.37 3.62 9.91
CA THR A 432 23.68 4.83 10.67
C THR A 432 22.41 5.44 11.27
N GLU A 433 22.54 6.35 12.24
CA GLU A 433 21.39 7.07 12.83
C GLU A 433 20.68 7.92 11.77
N GLU A 434 21.42 8.51 10.85
CA GLU A 434 20.88 9.31 9.74
C GLU A 434 21.31 8.75 8.40
N GLU A 435 20.38 8.77 7.46
CA GLU A 435 20.62 8.39 6.06
C GLU A 435 20.00 9.46 5.14
N LEU A 436 20.72 9.85 4.09
CA LEU A 436 20.23 10.76 3.05
C LEU A 436 20.59 10.20 1.68
N TYR A 437 19.61 10.14 0.80
CA TYR A 437 19.78 9.62 -0.56
C TYR A 437 19.21 10.57 -1.59
N ASN A 438 19.95 10.81 -2.69
CA ASN A 438 19.39 11.46 -3.87
C ASN A 438 18.70 10.40 -4.72
N ILE A 439 17.39 10.24 -4.57
CA ILE A 439 16.60 9.17 -5.22
C ILE A 439 16.44 9.35 -6.73
N MET A 440 16.72 10.53 -7.27
CA MET A 440 16.73 10.77 -8.71
C MET A 440 17.97 10.19 -9.38
N LEU A 441 19.11 10.19 -8.69
CA LEU A 441 20.39 9.68 -9.19
C LEU A 441 20.69 8.26 -8.66
N ASP A 442 20.27 7.97 -7.45
CA ASP A 442 20.46 6.71 -6.71
C ASP A 442 19.16 6.19 -6.13
N PRO A 443 18.18 5.77 -6.95
CA PRO A 443 16.91 5.23 -6.45
C PRO A 443 17.08 3.90 -5.67
N GLY A 444 18.25 3.24 -5.79
CA GLY A 444 18.64 2.08 -4.99
C GLY A 444 19.04 2.43 -3.55
N CYS A 445 19.21 3.72 -3.25
CA CYS A 445 19.64 4.22 -1.94
C CYS A 445 20.95 3.55 -1.47
N ILE A 446 21.95 3.49 -2.36
CA ILE A 446 23.23 2.80 -2.10
C ILE A 446 24.20 3.70 -1.34
N SER A 447 24.27 4.98 -1.75
CA SER A 447 25.26 5.92 -1.26
C SER A 447 24.64 6.87 -0.25
N ASN A 448 24.87 6.60 1.04
CA ASN A 448 24.43 7.52 2.09
C ASN A 448 25.22 8.85 2.02
N LEU A 449 24.51 9.95 1.80
CA LEU A 449 25.04 11.30 1.68
C LEU A 449 25.03 12.06 3.04
N ALA A 450 24.40 11.51 4.08
CA ALA A 450 24.36 12.13 5.39
C ALA A 450 25.77 12.30 5.95
N GLY A 451 26.06 13.49 6.49
CA GLY A 451 27.38 13.85 7.02
C GLY A 451 28.42 14.26 5.96
N GLN A 452 28.12 14.20 4.67
CA GLN A 452 28.98 14.79 3.64
C GLN A 452 28.79 16.32 3.65
N PRO A 453 29.87 17.12 3.62
CA PRO A 453 29.79 18.58 3.79
C PRO A 453 28.81 19.26 2.80
N GLU A 454 28.76 18.78 1.57
CA GLU A 454 27.93 19.35 0.50
C GLU A 454 26.42 19.12 0.72
N PHE A 455 26.03 18.17 1.58
CA PHE A 455 24.64 17.77 1.83
C PHE A 455 24.15 18.09 3.25
N ILE A 456 24.98 18.71 4.11
CA ILE A 456 24.61 19.04 5.50
C ILE A 456 23.36 19.94 5.52
N GLU A 457 23.30 20.95 4.66
CA GLU A 457 22.15 21.88 4.60
C GLU A 457 20.86 21.15 4.20
N VAL A 458 20.93 20.26 3.21
CA VAL A 458 19.80 19.45 2.75
C VAL A 458 19.33 18.52 3.87
N ALA A 459 20.25 17.80 4.50
CA ALA A 459 19.92 16.88 5.60
C ALA A 459 19.29 17.63 6.79
N THR A 460 19.85 18.79 7.16
CA THR A 460 19.33 19.63 8.26
C THR A 460 17.92 20.14 7.94
N THR A 461 17.70 20.65 6.71
CA THR A 461 16.40 21.18 6.29
C THR A 461 15.32 20.09 6.30
N LEU A 462 15.62 18.92 5.73
CA LEU A 462 14.68 17.80 5.70
C LEU A 462 14.44 17.21 7.09
N GLY A 463 15.48 17.11 7.91
CA GLY A 463 15.38 16.62 9.29
C GLY A 463 14.52 17.53 10.16
N THR A 464 14.67 18.86 10.02
CA THR A 464 13.84 19.85 10.73
C THR A 464 12.38 19.76 10.31
N LEU A 465 12.10 19.75 9.00
CA LEU A 465 10.74 19.62 8.49
C LEU A 465 10.10 18.29 8.95
N LEU A 466 10.83 17.19 8.89
CA LEU A 466 10.36 15.89 9.38
C LEU A 466 9.99 15.98 10.87
N GLU A 467 10.84 16.56 11.71
CA GLU A 467 10.60 16.67 13.15
C GLU A 467 9.40 17.56 13.47
N GLU A 468 9.25 18.71 12.80
CA GLU A 468 8.09 19.60 12.92
C GLU A 468 6.78 18.87 12.59
N GLU A 469 6.75 18.14 11.48
CA GLU A 469 5.57 17.37 11.07
C GLU A 469 5.23 16.24 12.05
N LEU A 470 6.22 15.52 12.57
CA LEU A 470 6.01 14.45 13.53
C LEU A 470 5.54 14.98 14.89
N ILE A 471 6.04 16.14 15.33
CA ILE A 471 5.56 16.84 16.54
C ILE A 471 4.09 17.25 16.35
N ARG A 472 3.76 17.87 15.21
CA ARG A 472 2.38 18.26 14.86
C ARG A 472 1.41 17.08 14.91
N GLN A 473 1.88 15.91 14.46
CA GLN A 473 1.10 14.67 14.43
C GLN A 473 1.11 13.90 15.76
N ASN A 474 1.76 14.43 16.80
CA ASN A 474 1.92 13.79 18.11
C ASN A 474 2.56 12.38 18.02
N ASP A 475 3.57 12.20 17.14
CA ASP A 475 4.27 10.93 17.05
C ASP A 475 4.93 10.56 18.38
N PRO A 476 4.54 9.42 19.01
CA PRO A 476 5.10 9.00 20.28
C PRO A 476 6.63 8.91 20.29
N ARG A 477 7.24 8.58 19.12
CA ARG A 477 8.71 8.44 19.00
C ARG A 477 9.43 9.77 19.20
N ILE A 478 8.86 10.86 18.69
CA ILE A 478 9.45 12.22 18.80
C ILE A 478 9.15 12.88 20.14
N ILE A 479 7.96 12.66 20.69
CA ILE A 479 7.55 13.29 21.96
C ILE A 479 8.02 12.52 23.20
N GLY A 480 8.93 11.54 23.05
CA GLY A 480 9.60 10.84 24.16
C GLY A 480 8.88 9.61 24.71
N ASN A 481 7.83 9.13 24.06
CA ASN A 481 7.08 7.93 24.47
C ASN A 481 7.14 6.79 23.42
N GLY A 482 8.17 6.78 22.56
CA GLY A 482 8.23 5.88 21.41
C GLY A 482 8.40 4.40 21.76
N ASP A 483 8.89 4.07 22.94
CA ASP A 483 9.05 2.66 23.34
C ASP A 483 7.71 1.94 23.59
N ILE A 484 6.59 2.68 23.58
CA ILE A 484 5.24 2.09 23.60
C ILE A 484 5.02 1.13 22.42
N PHE A 485 5.61 1.39 21.25
CA PHE A 485 5.46 0.52 20.07
C PHE A 485 6.11 -0.85 20.26
N ASP A 486 7.17 -0.96 21.04
CA ASP A 486 7.81 -2.24 21.39
C ASP A 486 6.96 -3.04 22.40
N ASN A 487 6.08 -2.37 23.18
CA ASN A 487 5.23 -2.99 24.18
C ASN A 487 3.94 -3.59 23.62
N TYR A 488 3.52 -3.21 22.42
CA TYR A 488 2.32 -3.77 21.79
C TYR A 488 2.54 -5.24 21.42
N PRO A 489 1.62 -6.16 21.76
CA PRO A 489 1.80 -7.58 21.51
C PRO A 489 1.73 -7.90 20.00
N TYR A 490 2.49 -8.90 19.57
CA TYR A 490 2.32 -9.52 18.26
C TYR A 490 1.08 -10.42 18.31
N ALA A 491 0.12 -10.25 17.41
CA ALA A 491 -1.18 -10.92 17.55
C ALA A 491 -1.14 -12.43 17.28
N GLU A 492 -0.17 -12.92 16.48
CA GLU A 492 0.00 -14.36 16.25
C GLU A 492 0.79 -15.02 17.40
N GLU A 493 0.09 -15.68 18.29
CA GLU A 493 0.69 -16.33 19.49
C GLU A 493 1.76 -17.37 19.17
N ARG A 494 1.61 -18.08 18.06
CA ARG A 494 2.55 -19.14 17.65
C ARG A 494 3.97 -18.61 17.46
N THR A 495 4.11 -17.39 16.91
CA THR A 495 5.39 -16.76 16.58
C THR A 495 5.76 -15.62 17.52
N ARG A 496 4.87 -15.23 18.46
CA ARG A 496 5.15 -14.22 19.48
C ARG A 496 6.35 -14.60 20.33
N ASP A 497 7.20 -13.64 20.66
CA ASP A 497 8.45 -13.81 21.40
C ASP A 497 9.39 -14.83 20.71
N PHE A 498 9.42 -14.78 19.38
CA PHE A 498 10.15 -15.77 18.58
C PHE A 498 11.63 -15.85 18.96
N TYR A 499 12.32 -14.71 19.07
CA TYR A 499 13.75 -14.69 19.37
C TYR A 499 14.06 -15.44 20.68
N ASN A 500 13.44 -15.03 21.79
CA ASN A 500 13.74 -15.59 23.11
C ASN A 500 13.40 -17.09 23.19
N ARG A 501 12.26 -17.48 22.61
CA ARG A 501 11.82 -18.89 22.56
C ARG A 501 12.70 -19.75 21.65
N PHE A 502 13.12 -19.20 20.51
CA PHE A 502 14.03 -19.89 19.58
C PHE A 502 15.41 -20.11 20.20
N ILE A 503 15.99 -19.10 20.86
CA ILE A 503 17.29 -19.19 21.52
C ILE A 503 17.29 -20.21 22.67
N LYS A 504 16.15 -20.37 23.36
CA LYS A 504 15.94 -21.41 24.39
C LYS A 504 15.68 -22.81 23.81
N GLY A 505 15.54 -22.94 22.48
CA GLY A 505 15.23 -24.21 21.83
C GLY A 505 13.75 -24.61 21.92
N GLU A 506 12.86 -23.70 22.31
CA GLU A 506 11.42 -23.96 22.43
C GLU A 506 10.69 -23.92 21.08
N LEU A 507 11.24 -23.21 20.10
CA LEU A 507 10.68 -23.09 18.74
C LEU A 507 11.66 -23.59 17.68
N PRO A 508 11.22 -24.40 16.71
CA PRO A 508 12.02 -24.74 15.55
C PRO A 508 11.97 -23.64 14.48
N ARG A 509 13.01 -23.54 13.62
CA ARG A 509 13.12 -22.57 12.49
C ARG A 509 11.86 -22.53 11.62
N LYS A 510 11.27 -23.66 11.31
CA LYS A 510 10.08 -23.81 10.44
C LYS A 510 8.81 -23.12 10.95
N VAL A 511 8.77 -22.66 12.20
CA VAL A 511 7.61 -21.94 12.74
C VAL A 511 7.46 -20.56 12.07
N ALA A 512 8.56 -19.90 11.71
CA ALA A 512 8.56 -18.71 10.87
C ALA A 512 8.42 -19.12 9.39
N GLY A 513 7.21 -19.46 8.96
CA GLY A 513 6.93 -20.06 7.65
C GLY A 513 7.28 -19.20 6.43
N TRP A 514 7.56 -17.91 6.64
CA TRP A 514 8.01 -16.98 5.60
C TRP A 514 9.54 -16.87 5.47
N ALA A 515 10.31 -17.59 6.31
CA ALA A 515 11.75 -17.72 6.21
C ALA A 515 12.13 -19.14 5.80
N ASP A 516 13.26 -19.30 5.10
CA ASP A 516 13.84 -20.61 4.84
C ASP A 516 14.74 -21.03 6.02
N SER A 517 14.82 -22.33 6.26
CA SER A 517 15.69 -22.88 7.31
C SER A 517 17.17 -22.55 7.10
N THR A 518 17.56 -22.32 5.85
CA THR A 518 18.93 -21.92 5.44
C THR A 518 19.22 -20.44 5.65
N ASP A 519 18.22 -19.61 5.96
CA ASP A 519 18.40 -18.18 6.22
C ASP A 519 19.04 -17.89 7.59
N PHE A 520 18.97 -18.86 8.52
CA PHE A 520 19.44 -18.71 9.89
C PHE A 520 20.97 -18.86 9.98
N GLU A 521 21.63 -17.85 10.56
CA GLU A 521 23.07 -17.90 10.82
C GLU A 521 23.35 -18.65 12.13
N GLU A 522 24.54 -19.27 12.21
CA GLU A 522 25.06 -19.80 13.49
C GLU A 522 25.52 -18.64 14.39
N LYS A 523 25.41 -18.84 15.71
CA LYS A 523 25.89 -17.87 16.70
C LYS A 523 27.39 -17.77 16.74
#